data_5625c02210c10bb2ee88d9bd38233201
#
_entry.id   5625c02210c10bb2ee88d9bd38233201
#
_cell.length_a   1.000
_cell.length_b   1.000
_cell.length_c   1.000
_cell.angle_alpha   90.00
_cell.angle_beta   90.00
_cell.angle_gamma   90.00
#
_symmetry.space_group_name_H-M   'P 1'
#
loop_
_entity.id
_entity.type
_entity.pdbx_description
1 polymer ?
#
loop_
_entity_poly.entity_id
_entity_poly.type
_entity_poly.pdbx_seq_one_letter_code
_entity_poly.pdbx_strand_id
1 'polypeptide(L)'
;YKNEKGGMIDCGTKLRFYQTNRSSEVITNKSPLPGLQSVEAKFDQTCMAAYCDHWVSNVISRTGFLETLEETLGFTPKVDFNAGVVAAGEAQIESTVTGNNSNFVTDDLKKALTDQSQVYLPINNALNEFSHVHGFIDELGQGIQHIASRVEDLPAFVQRGNDFREITGEGFTFLKIPRSYYGVLTSKLL
;
A
#
# COMPACT_ATOMS: atom_id res chain seq x y z
N TYR A 1 0.98 -8.45 18.94
CA TYR A 1 1.46 -9.83 18.79
C TYR A 1 2.78 -10.03 19.52
N LYS A 2 2.94 -11.13 20.18
CA LYS A 2 4.22 -11.58 20.75
C LYS A 2 4.63 -12.85 20.03
N ASN A 3 5.86 -12.89 19.52
CA ASN A 3 6.39 -14.10 18.92
C ASN A 3 6.60 -15.21 19.98
N GLU A 4 6.95 -16.40 19.56
CA GLU A 4 7.24 -17.54 20.43
C GLU A 4 8.31 -17.24 21.50
N LYS A 5 9.22 -16.33 21.21
CA LYS A 5 10.26 -15.87 22.15
C LYS A 5 9.76 -14.79 23.12
N GLY A 6 8.46 -14.44 23.06
CA GLY A 6 7.82 -13.46 23.94
C GLY A 6 8.11 -11.99 23.60
N GLY A 7 8.89 -11.71 22.59
CA GLY A 7 9.17 -10.34 22.12
C GLY A 7 7.98 -9.74 21.36
N MET A 8 7.77 -8.45 21.52
CA MET A 8 6.84 -7.71 20.63
C MET A 8 7.58 -7.40 19.32
N ILE A 9 7.04 -7.89 18.22
CA ILE A 9 7.64 -7.76 16.90
C ILE A 9 7.08 -6.58 16.14
N ASP A 10 5.83 -6.22 16.41
CA ASP A 10 5.16 -5.07 15.82
C ASP A 10 4.20 -4.43 16.81
N CYS A 11 4.39 -3.13 17.07
CA CYS A 11 3.55 -2.35 17.98
C CYS A 11 2.69 -1.32 17.23
N GLY A 12 2.84 -1.15 15.93
CA GLY A 12 2.21 -0.04 15.19
C GLY A 12 1.09 -0.45 14.27
N THR A 13 1.27 -1.52 13.53
CA THR A 13 0.30 -1.97 12.53
C THR A 13 -0.86 -2.72 13.15
N LYS A 14 -2.08 -2.33 12.79
CA LYS A 14 -3.32 -2.98 13.21
C LYS A 14 -4.04 -3.54 12.00
N LEU A 15 -4.15 -4.86 11.94
CA LEU A 15 -4.98 -5.55 10.96
C LEU A 15 -6.33 -5.88 11.56
N ARG A 16 -7.41 -5.50 10.88
CA ARG A 16 -8.78 -5.78 11.29
C ARG A 16 -9.47 -6.60 10.23
N PHE A 17 -10.03 -7.72 10.63
CA PHE A 17 -10.78 -8.62 9.78
C PHE A 17 -12.27 -8.44 10.06
N TYR A 18 -13.05 -8.26 9.00
CA TYR A 18 -14.49 -8.13 9.10
C TYR A 18 -15.14 -9.22 8.25
N GLN A 19 -16.05 -9.96 8.88
CA GLN A 19 -16.91 -10.88 8.16
C GLN A 19 -18.29 -10.26 8.03
N THR A 20 -18.77 -10.11 6.79
CA THR A 20 -20.11 -9.60 6.50
C THR A 20 -20.83 -10.57 5.56
N ASN A 21 -22.15 -10.57 5.59
CA ASN A 21 -22.91 -11.21 4.53
C ASN A 21 -23.11 -10.23 3.36
N ARG A 22 -23.48 -10.74 2.17
CA ARG A 22 -23.64 -9.91 0.97
C ARG A 22 -24.76 -8.87 1.06
N SER A 23 -25.71 -9.04 1.98
CA SER A 23 -26.81 -8.11 2.22
C SER A 23 -26.56 -7.16 3.38
N SER A 24 -25.35 -7.18 3.98
CA SER A 24 -25.03 -6.29 5.09
C SER A 24 -25.02 -4.82 4.66
N GLU A 25 -25.35 -3.92 5.57
CA GLU A 25 -25.31 -2.48 5.32
C GLU A 25 -23.90 -1.98 4.95
N VAL A 26 -22.86 -2.64 5.47
CA VAL A 26 -21.46 -2.35 5.13
C VAL A 26 -21.21 -2.54 3.64
N ILE A 27 -21.64 -3.70 3.07
CA ILE A 27 -21.45 -3.98 1.64
C ILE A 27 -22.31 -3.05 0.76
N THR A 28 -23.48 -2.67 1.24
CA THR A 28 -24.38 -1.77 0.51
C THR A 28 -24.08 -0.29 0.71
N ASN A 29 -22.98 0.05 1.34
CA ASN A 29 -22.56 1.43 1.70
C ASN A 29 -23.55 2.20 2.58
N LYS A 30 -24.39 1.51 3.30
CA LYS A 30 -25.34 2.14 4.24
C LYS A 30 -24.76 2.41 5.61
N SER A 31 -23.67 1.73 5.95
CA SER A 31 -22.96 1.92 7.21
C SER A 31 -21.45 1.77 7.00
N PRO A 32 -20.63 2.70 7.49
CA PRO A 32 -19.18 2.58 7.39
C PRO A 32 -18.66 1.45 8.26
N LEU A 33 -17.53 0.87 7.88
CA LEU A 33 -16.78 -0.03 8.75
C LEU A 33 -16.33 0.68 10.03
N PRO A 34 -16.20 -0.03 11.17
CA PRO A 34 -15.68 0.56 12.41
C PRO A 34 -14.32 1.26 12.17
N GLY A 35 -14.25 2.53 12.55
CA GLY A 35 -13.08 3.37 12.36
C GLY A 35 -13.06 4.15 11.04
N LEU A 36 -14.09 4.00 10.20
CA LEU A 36 -14.33 4.84 9.02
C LEU A 36 -15.49 5.80 9.28
N GLN A 37 -15.48 6.93 8.62
CA GLN A 37 -16.58 7.89 8.61
C GLN A 37 -17.08 8.05 7.19
N SER A 38 -18.40 8.07 7.04
CA SER A 38 -19.01 8.48 5.78
C SER A 38 -18.92 9.99 5.64
N VAL A 39 -18.48 10.48 4.48
CA VAL A 39 -18.50 11.89 4.13
C VAL A 39 -19.35 12.08 2.89
N GLU A 40 -20.08 13.18 2.82
CA GLU A 40 -20.79 13.53 1.59
C GLU A 40 -19.77 13.87 0.50
N ALA A 41 -19.99 13.34 -0.70
CA ALA A 41 -19.19 13.70 -1.85
C ALA A 41 -19.50 15.16 -2.24
N LYS A 42 -18.48 16.01 -2.14
CA LYS A 42 -18.57 17.42 -2.58
C LYS A 42 -18.35 17.57 -4.09
N PHE A 43 -18.10 16.50 -4.77
CA PHE A 43 -17.69 16.48 -6.16
C PHE A 43 -18.45 15.36 -6.88
N ASP A 44 -19.37 15.77 -7.76
CA ASP A 44 -20.18 14.82 -8.51
C ASP A 44 -19.34 14.23 -9.64
N GLN A 45 -18.91 13.00 -9.44
CA GLN A 45 -18.08 12.28 -10.41
C GLN A 45 -18.37 10.78 -10.45
N THR A 46 -18.18 10.24 -11.62
CA THR A 46 -18.06 8.81 -11.81
C THR A 46 -16.82 8.29 -11.09
N CYS A 47 -16.98 7.29 -10.25
CA CYS A 47 -15.87 6.65 -9.58
C CYS A 47 -14.98 5.96 -10.60
N MET A 48 -13.69 6.26 -10.58
CA MET A 48 -12.70 5.51 -11.35
C MET A 48 -12.29 4.27 -10.56
N ALA A 49 -12.44 3.11 -11.16
CA ALA A 49 -12.08 1.87 -10.52
C ALA A 49 -10.55 1.77 -10.33
N ALA A 50 -10.13 1.29 -9.18
CA ALA A 50 -8.73 1.05 -8.86
C ALA A 50 -8.57 -0.32 -8.21
N TYR A 51 -7.62 -1.10 -8.73
CA TYR A 51 -7.21 -2.36 -8.12
C TYR A 51 -6.09 -2.11 -7.13
N CYS A 52 -6.25 -2.55 -5.88
CA CYS A 52 -5.19 -2.49 -4.89
C CYS A 52 -4.15 -3.56 -5.19
N ASP A 53 -2.97 -3.15 -5.69
CA ASP A 53 -1.90 -4.04 -6.05
C ASP A 53 -1.11 -4.50 -4.81
N HIS A 54 -0.63 -3.57 -4.01
CA HIS A 54 0.10 -3.88 -2.78
C HIS A 54 0.04 -2.75 -1.75
N TRP A 55 0.37 -3.10 -0.51
CA TRP A 55 0.56 -2.16 0.60
C TRP A 55 1.97 -2.31 1.14
N VAL A 56 2.68 -1.23 1.32
CA VAL A 56 4.04 -1.28 1.87
C VAL A 56 4.04 -0.86 3.32
N SER A 57 4.64 -1.68 4.18
CA SER A 57 4.82 -1.37 5.58
C SER A 57 6.29 -1.09 5.91
N ASN A 58 6.55 0.01 6.59
CA ASN A 58 7.84 0.32 7.18
C ASN A 58 7.86 -0.18 8.62
N VAL A 59 8.84 -0.99 8.97
CA VAL A 59 8.94 -1.64 10.27
C VAL A 59 10.37 -1.55 10.83
N ILE A 60 10.50 -1.69 12.14
CA ILE A 60 11.82 -1.72 12.82
C ILE A 60 12.55 -3.02 12.51
N SER A 61 11.82 -4.13 12.51
CA SER A 61 12.39 -5.45 12.23
C SER A 61 11.62 -6.15 11.11
N ARG A 62 12.20 -6.16 9.92
CA ARG A 62 11.64 -6.87 8.76
C ARG A 62 11.46 -8.36 9.05
N THR A 63 12.52 -9.00 9.52
CA THR A 63 12.49 -10.44 9.82
C THR A 63 11.41 -10.78 10.84
N GLY A 64 11.35 -10.04 11.94
CA GLY A 64 10.35 -10.27 12.97
C GLY A 64 8.92 -10.06 12.48
N PHE A 65 8.70 -9.08 11.60
CA PHE A 65 7.37 -8.84 11.05
C PHE A 65 6.96 -9.91 10.03
N LEU A 66 7.90 -10.39 9.20
CA LEU A 66 7.67 -11.49 8.27
C LEU A 66 7.30 -12.80 9.02
N GLU A 67 8.04 -13.12 10.08
CA GLU A 67 7.73 -14.28 10.94
C GLU A 67 6.32 -14.15 11.55
N THR A 68 5.96 -12.95 12.01
CA THR A 68 4.61 -12.68 12.54
C THR A 68 3.52 -12.90 11.50
N LEU A 69 3.71 -12.42 10.27
CA LEU A 69 2.75 -12.59 9.18
C LEU A 69 2.63 -14.06 8.74
N GLU A 70 3.73 -14.78 8.73
CA GLU A 70 3.72 -16.21 8.42
C GLU A 70 2.97 -17.01 9.49
N GLU A 71 3.30 -16.82 10.78
CA GLU A 71 2.65 -17.52 11.89
C GLU A 71 1.15 -17.20 12.03
N THR A 72 0.78 -15.94 11.79
CA THR A 72 -0.60 -15.49 12.06
C THR A 72 -1.51 -15.56 10.84
N LEU A 73 -1.00 -15.33 9.65
CA LEU A 73 -1.78 -15.22 8.42
C LEU A 73 -1.36 -16.21 7.33
N GLY A 74 -0.27 -16.95 7.53
CA GLY A 74 0.27 -17.86 6.54
C GLY A 74 0.85 -17.13 5.32
N PHE A 75 1.23 -15.86 5.45
CA PHE A 75 1.88 -15.13 4.38
C PHE A 75 3.29 -15.64 4.18
N THR A 76 3.71 -15.77 2.93
CA THR A 76 5.04 -16.26 2.59
C THR A 76 5.80 -15.23 1.74
N PRO A 77 7.13 -15.14 1.92
CA PRO A 77 7.97 -14.31 1.06
C PRO A 77 7.81 -14.71 -0.42
N LYS A 78 7.67 -13.71 -1.28
CA LYS A 78 7.54 -13.88 -2.74
C LYS A 78 8.78 -13.37 -3.47
N VAL A 79 9.31 -12.21 -3.04
CA VAL A 79 10.50 -11.59 -3.60
C VAL A 79 11.29 -10.94 -2.48
N ASP A 80 12.60 -11.17 -2.46
CA ASP A 80 13.53 -10.50 -1.56
C ASP A 80 14.40 -9.50 -2.32
N PHE A 81 14.42 -8.27 -1.82
CA PHE A 81 15.35 -7.24 -2.23
C PHE A 81 16.37 -7.05 -1.09
N ASN A 82 17.50 -7.73 -1.21
CA ASN A 82 18.56 -7.69 -0.22
C ASN A 82 19.25 -6.31 -0.17
N ALA A 83 19.97 -6.08 0.92
CA ALA A 83 20.75 -4.87 1.15
C ALA A 83 21.57 -4.43 -0.07
N GLY A 84 21.41 -3.18 -0.48
CA GLY A 84 22.12 -2.60 -1.60
C GLY A 84 21.37 -2.63 -2.95
N VAL A 85 20.25 -3.34 -3.06
CA VAL A 85 19.42 -3.33 -4.28
C VAL A 85 18.52 -2.10 -4.32
N VAL A 86 18.15 -1.57 -3.15
CA VAL A 86 17.35 -0.36 -3.02
C VAL A 86 18.20 0.69 -2.29
N ALA A 87 19.09 1.31 -3.01
CA ALA A 87 19.90 2.43 -2.54
C ALA A 87 19.56 3.70 -3.31
N ALA A 88 19.31 4.78 -2.58
CA ALA A 88 19.18 6.13 -3.14
C ALA A 88 20.24 7.00 -2.45
N GLY A 89 21.37 7.20 -3.12
CA GLY A 89 22.53 7.84 -2.50
C GLY A 89 23.10 6.99 -1.37
N GLU A 90 23.24 7.57 -0.16
CA GLU A 90 23.73 6.87 1.04
C GLU A 90 22.62 6.09 1.79
N ALA A 91 21.36 6.32 1.43
CA ALA A 91 20.22 5.64 2.04
C ALA A 91 20.18 4.17 1.65
N GLN A 92 20.09 3.27 2.62
CA GLN A 92 19.99 1.83 2.40
C GLN A 92 18.80 1.25 3.13
N ILE A 93 18.05 0.41 2.41
CA ILE A 93 16.92 -0.33 2.95
C ILE A 93 16.97 -1.79 2.51
N GLU A 94 16.31 -2.63 3.24
CA GLU A 94 15.91 -3.98 2.82
C GLU A 94 14.41 -4.02 2.61
N SER A 95 13.98 -4.82 1.65
CA SER A 95 12.56 -5.04 1.37
C SER A 95 12.30 -6.49 1.02
N THR A 96 11.23 -7.04 1.55
CA THR A 96 10.71 -8.36 1.17
C THR A 96 9.25 -8.22 0.82
N VAL A 97 8.88 -8.62 -0.37
CA VAL A 97 7.47 -8.76 -0.74
C VAL A 97 6.95 -10.05 -0.14
N THR A 98 6.04 -9.95 0.81
CA THR A 98 5.29 -11.10 1.33
C THR A 98 3.84 -11.06 0.83
N GLY A 99 3.15 -12.16 0.89
CA GLY A 99 1.76 -12.23 0.44
C GLY A 99 1.09 -13.53 0.81
N ASN A 100 -0.24 -13.55 0.61
CA ASN A 100 -1.03 -14.76 0.80
C ASN A 100 -0.77 -15.78 -0.32
N ASN A 101 -1.39 -16.95 -0.19
CA ASN A 101 -1.23 -18.06 -1.14
C ASN A 101 -2.18 -18.00 -2.34
N SER A 102 -2.81 -16.86 -2.61
CA SER A 102 -3.58 -16.69 -3.82
C SER A 102 -2.68 -16.76 -5.05
N ASN A 103 -3.08 -17.55 -6.02
CA ASN A 103 -2.41 -17.65 -7.32
C ASN A 103 -3.09 -16.77 -8.38
N PHE A 104 -3.99 -15.90 -7.96
CA PHE A 104 -4.66 -15.00 -8.89
C PHE A 104 -3.68 -13.95 -9.38
N VAL A 105 -3.33 -14.02 -10.65
CA VAL A 105 -2.50 -13.04 -11.35
C VAL A 105 -3.20 -12.71 -12.68
N THR A 106 -3.40 -11.43 -12.94
CA THR A 106 -3.99 -10.98 -14.19
C THR A 106 -3.51 -9.59 -14.60
N ASP A 107 -3.30 -9.39 -15.88
CA ASP A 107 -3.05 -8.07 -16.48
C ASP A 107 -4.37 -7.37 -16.88
N ASP A 108 -5.48 -8.08 -16.84
CA ASP A 108 -6.81 -7.55 -17.13
C ASP A 108 -7.39 -6.86 -15.89
N LEU A 109 -7.44 -5.53 -15.91
CA LEU A 109 -7.97 -4.73 -14.81
C LEU A 109 -9.42 -5.08 -14.46
N LYS A 110 -10.26 -5.39 -15.43
CA LYS A 110 -11.67 -5.73 -15.18
C LYS A 110 -11.79 -7.03 -14.40
N LYS A 111 -10.97 -8.02 -14.73
CA LYS A 111 -10.89 -9.25 -13.93
C LYS A 111 -10.34 -9.00 -12.55
N ALA A 112 -9.27 -8.18 -12.43
CA ALA A 112 -8.70 -7.82 -11.16
C ALA A 112 -9.72 -7.15 -10.22
N LEU A 113 -10.56 -6.28 -10.74
CA LEU A 113 -11.61 -5.60 -9.97
C LEU A 113 -12.73 -6.54 -9.47
N THR A 114 -12.88 -7.71 -10.07
CA THR A 114 -13.86 -8.72 -9.63
C THR A 114 -13.29 -9.72 -8.64
N ASP A 115 -11.97 -9.80 -8.49
CA ASP A 115 -11.28 -10.71 -7.57
C ASP A 115 -10.08 -10.02 -6.94
N GLN A 116 -10.23 -9.64 -5.68
CA GLN A 116 -9.19 -9.03 -4.83
C GLN A 116 -8.61 -10.08 -3.85
N SER A 117 -8.62 -11.35 -4.21
CA SER A 117 -8.14 -12.44 -3.33
C SER A 117 -6.63 -12.42 -3.11
N GLN A 118 -5.87 -11.83 -4.03
CA GLN A 118 -4.43 -11.67 -3.89
C GLN A 118 -4.12 -10.48 -2.96
N VAL A 119 -3.24 -10.68 -2.00
CA VAL A 119 -2.74 -9.64 -1.11
C VAL A 119 -1.23 -9.67 -1.12
N TYR A 120 -0.59 -8.56 -1.53
CA TYR A 120 0.85 -8.35 -1.42
C TYR A 120 1.15 -7.26 -0.39
N LEU A 121 2.10 -7.56 0.47
CA LEU A 121 2.53 -6.69 1.55
C LEU A 121 4.08 -6.66 1.58
N PRO A 122 4.72 -5.78 0.82
CA PRO A 122 6.14 -5.51 0.96
C PRO A 122 6.46 -4.94 2.34
N ILE A 123 7.51 -5.47 2.95
CA ILE A 123 7.97 -5.09 4.28
C ILE A 123 9.36 -4.49 4.16
N ASN A 124 9.50 -3.24 4.58
CA ASN A 124 10.76 -2.52 4.53
C ASN A 124 11.32 -2.28 5.94
N ASN A 125 12.63 -2.39 6.09
CA ASN A 125 13.34 -1.82 7.22
C ASN A 125 14.53 -0.97 6.74
N ALA A 126 14.89 0.02 7.55
CA ALA A 126 16.08 0.82 7.33
C ALA A 126 17.34 0.04 7.71
N LEU A 127 18.41 0.20 6.93
CA LEU A 127 19.74 -0.30 7.25
C LEU A 127 20.65 0.79 7.81
N ASN A 128 20.26 2.05 7.61
CA ASN A 128 20.97 3.21 8.18
C ASN A 128 20.02 4.37 8.46
N GLU A 129 20.50 5.34 9.22
CA GLU A 129 19.75 6.53 9.64
C GLU A 129 19.42 7.53 8.52
N PHE A 130 20.14 7.45 7.39
CA PHE A 130 19.88 8.31 6.21
C PHE A 130 18.72 7.79 5.36
N SER A 131 18.21 6.63 5.70
CA SER A 131 17.08 6.02 4.99
C SER A 131 15.78 6.78 5.25
N HIS A 132 15.01 6.99 4.18
CA HIS A 132 13.65 7.52 4.30
C HIS A 132 12.72 6.60 5.12
N VAL A 133 13.05 5.31 5.23
CA VAL A 133 12.33 4.36 6.10
C VAL A 133 12.62 4.68 7.56
N HIS A 134 13.87 5.01 7.91
CA HIS A 134 14.23 5.43 9.25
C HIS A 134 13.48 6.72 9.65
N GLY A 135 13.54 7.76 8.81
CA GLY A 135 12.82 9.01 9.05
C GLY A 135 11.31 8.81 9.20
N PHE A 136 10.71 7.93 8.39
CA PHE A 136 9.29 7.58 8.53
C PHE A 136 8.98 6.97 9.91
N ILE A 137 9.83 6.04 10.37
CA ILE A 137 9.61 5.36 11.66
C ILE A 137 9.80 6.33 12.82
N ASP A 138 10.78 7.22 12.75
CA ASP A 138 11.01 8.23 13.78
C ASP A 138 9.87 9.21 13.91
N GLU A 139 9.27 9.64 12.79
CA GLU A 139 8.21 10.63 12.78
C GLU A 139 6.83 10.03 13.06
N LEU A 140 6.53 8.87 12.48
CA LEU A 140 5.18 8.30 12.44
C LEU A 140 5.05 6.96 13.17
N GLY A 141 6.16 6.32 13.52
CA GLY A 141 6.16 4.95 14.01
C GLY A 141 6.04 3.92 12.88
N GLN A 142 5.97 2.64 13.24
CA GLN A 142 5.75 1.56 12.27
C GLN A 142 4.35 1.65 11.66
N GLY A 143 4.23 1.33 10.38
CA GLY A 143 2.93 1.31 9.73
C GLY A 143 2.99 1.31 8.21
N ILE A 144 1.82 1.42 7.59
CA ILE A 144 1.67 1.48 6.14
C ILE A 144 2.23 2.80 5.63
N GLN A 145 3.25 2.69 4.78
CA GLN A 145 3.92 3.84 4.17
C GLN A 145 3.21 4.29 2.90
N HIS A 146 2.80 3.33 2.06
CA HIS A 146 1.98 3.63 0.88
C HIS A 146 1.11 2.45 0.48
N ILE A 147 0.13 2.76 -0.36
CA ILE A 147 -0.72 1.80 -1.03
C ILE A 147 -0.56 2.04 -2.53
N ALA A 148 -0.18 1.00 -3.26
CA ALA A 148 -0.11 1.05 -4.71
C ALA A 148 -1.42 0.52 -5.31
N SER A 149 -1.95 1.28 -6.23
CA SER A 149 -3.17 0.93 -6.94
C SER A 149 -2.96 0.99 -8.45
N ARG A 150 -3.49 0.01 -9.14
CA ARG A 150 -3.52 0.01 -10.61
C ARG A 150 -4.84 0.60 -11.10
N VAL A 151 -4.74 1.56 -11.99
CA VAL A 151 -5.89 2.25 -12.60
C VAL A 151 -5.84 2.10 -14.12
N GLU A 152 -6.96 2.27 -14.79
CA GLU A 152 -7.06 2.14 -16.24
C GLU A 152 -6.34 3.30 -16.98
N ASP A 153 -6.49 4.52 -16.46
CA ASP A 153 -5.89 5.72 -17.03
C ASP A 153 -5.25 6.54 -15.89
N LEU A 154 -3.94 6.41 -15.72
CA LEU A 154 -3.20 7.10 -14.68
C LEU A 154 -3.19 8.63 -14.85
N PRO A 155 -2.95 9.19 -16.06
CA PRO A 155 -3.04 10.63 -16.28
C PRO A 155 -4.40 11.20 -15.90
N ALA A 156 -5.48 10.57 -16.35
CA ALA A 156 -6.84 11.00 -16.00
C ALA A 156 -7.13 10.89 -14.50
N PHE A 157 -6.64 9.84 -13.84
CA PHE A 157 -6.76 9.67 -12.39
C PHE A 157 -6.06 10.80 -11.62
N VAL A 158 -4.83 11.13 -12.01
CA VAL A 158 -4.05 12.21 -11.38
C VAL A 158 -4.71 13.57 -11.63
N GLN A 159 -5.14 13.85 -12.86
CA GLN A 159 -5.82 15.09 -13.20
C GLN A 159 -7.08 15.27 -12.35
N ARG A 160 -7.91 14.23 -12.26
CA ARG A 160 -9.12 14.25 -11.44
C ARG A 160 -8.82 14.53 -9.96
N GLY A 161 -7.76 13.93 -9.41
CA GLY A 161 -7.36 14.20 -8.03
C GLY A 161 -6.93 15.65 -7.82
N ASN A 162 -6.23 16.24 -8.79
CA ASN A 162 -5.85 17.65 -8.77
C ASN A 162 -7.07 18.57 -8.86
N ASP A 163 -8.00 18.29 -9.78
CA ASP A 163 -9.24 19.05 -9.97
C ASP A 163 -10.11 19.00 -8.69
N PHE A 164 -10.25 17.83 -8.09
CA PHE A 164 -10.95 17.68 -6.82
C PHE A 164 -10.35 18.57 -5.74
N ARG A 165 -9.02 18.56 -5.61
CA ARG A 165 -8.32 19.37 -4.62
C ARG A 165 -8.46 20.87 -4.91
N GLU A 166 -8.38 21.29 -6.15
CA GLU A 166 -8.57 22.69 -6.55
C GLU A 166 -9.96 23.21 -6.17
N ILE A 167 -11.00 22.40 -6.40
CA ILE A 167 -12.39 22.78 -6.16
C ILE A 167 -12.74 22.72 -4.67
N THR A 168 -12.28 21.70 -3.94
CA THR A 168 -12.72 21.44 -2.58
C THR A 168 -11.73 21.87 -1.50
N GLY A 169 -10.45 22.03 -1.85
CA GLY A 169 -9.35 22.21 -0.90
C GLY A 169 -8.96 20.92 -0.15
N GLU A 170 -9.57 19.81 -0.48
CA GLU A 170 -9.38 18.50 0.20
C GLU A 170 -8.84 17.45 -0.79
N GLY A 171 -8.46 16.27 -0.31
CA GLY A 171 -8.01 15.14 -1.14
C GLY A 171 -6.50 14.96 -1.18
N PHE A 172 -6.04 14.14 -2.12
CA PHE A 172 -4.64 13.77 -2.26
C PHE A 172 -3.80 14.90 -2.85
N THR A 173 -2.55 14.99 -2.38
CA THR A 173 -1.51 15.78 -3.03
C THR A 173 -0.54 14.82 -3.70
N PHE A 174 -0.40 14.92 -5.01
CA PHE A 174 0.59 14.13 -5.73
C PHE A 174 1.97 14.79 -5.64
N LEU A 175 3.01 13.96 -5.48
CA LEU A 175 4.38 14.44 -5.49
C LEU A 175 4.73 15.01 -6.85
N LYS A 176 5.38 16.17 -6.85
CA LYS A 176 5.94 16.74 -8.08
C LYS A 176 7.23 16.00 -8.41
N ILE A 177 7.14 15.06 -9.33
CA ILE A 177 8.29 14.28 -9.77
C ILE A 177 9.17 15.12 -10.70
N PRO A 178 10.50 15.14 -10.51
CA PRO A 178 11.43 15.83 -11.39
C PRO A 178 11.33 15.33 -12.84
N ARG A 179 11.47 16.23 -13.81
CA ARG A 179 11.41 15.87 -15.24
C ARG A 179 12.44 14.80 -15.64
N SER A 180 13.58 14.77 -14.97
CA SER A 180 14.63 13.76 -15.18
C SER A 180 14.15 12.34 -14.92
N TYR A 181 13.16 12.13 -14.04
CA TYR A 181 12.55 10.82 -13.81
C TYR A 181 11.87 10.27 -15.08
N TYR A 182 11.29 11.15 -15.87
CA TYR A 182 10.62 10.80 -17.13
C TYR A 182 11.55 10.89 -18.35
N GLY A 183 12.85 11.19 -18.15
CA GLY A 183 13.80 11.42 -19.23
C GLY A 183 14.04 10.20 -20.14
N VAL A 184 13.68 9.01 -19.67
CA VAL A 184 13.73 7.76 -20.46
C VAL A 184 12.42 7.47 -21.20
N LEU A 185 11.34 8.20 -20.93
CA LEU A 185 10.08 8.01 -21.62
C LEU A 185 10.14 8.67 -23.01
N THR A 186 10.03 7.86 -24.02
CA THR A 186 9.97 8.31 -25.41
C THR A 186 8.56 8.13 -25.94
N SER A 187 8.23 8.81 -27.05
CA SER A 187 6.95 8.66 -27.75
C SER A 187 6.65 7.23 -28.25
N LYS A 188 7.63 6.32 -28.16
CA LYS A 188 7.44 4.88 -28.44
C LYS A 188 7.02 4.08 -27.21
N LEU A 189 7.10 4.67 -25.99
CA LEU A 189 6.74 4.05 -24.72
C LEU A 189 5.44 4.61 -24.15
N LEU A 190 4.91 5.66 -24.74
CA LEU A 190 3.59 6.24 -24.50
C LEU A 190 2.63 5.86 -25.63
#